data_835b4a51780ed9d95feacecb89e3ae38
#
_entry.id   835b4a51780ed9d95feacecb89e3ae38
#
_cell.length_a   1.000
_cell.length_b   1.000
_cell.length_c   1.000
_cell.angle_alpha   90.00
_cell.angle_beta   90.00
_cell.angle_gamma   90.00
#
_symmetry.space_group_name_H-M   'P 1'
#
loop_
_entity.id
_entity.type
_entity.pdbx_description
1 polymer ?
#
loop_
_entity_poly.entity_id
_entity_poly.type
_entity_poly.pdbx_seq_one_letter_code
_entity_poly.pdbx_strand_id
1 'polypeptide(L)'
;MAAKIVLVGLIFLCGAAGTASACQRHSNPVFEDNFKNADPGWGRPDNVAAFTEQGLVLTPPASGSGWRWNANLTMAQGDWCVQVVNPTTLPDPADENANGSVGVWFWGTDLQNFYTATITLDGKAAVDRLNRGIWQVVVPPASVSSIKTAPGAVNEIEVVTSGNSAAFYVNGSLVTNITGRPPSGGGSPGVYAESGPKSTSWLFTHVALY
;
A
#
# COMPACT_ATOMS: atom_id res chain seq x y z
N MET A 1 -67.74 21.92 -3.45
CA MET A 1 -66.43 22.27 -3.97
C MET A 1 -65.40 21.42 -3.26
N ALA A 2 -64.81 20.44 -3.93
CA ALA A 2 -63.84 19.52 -3.35
C ALA A 2 -62.40 19.97 -3.76
N ALA A 3 -61.56 20.31 -2.79
CA ALA A 3 -60.19 20.69 -3.03
C ALA A 3 -59.36 19.45 -3.17
N LYS A 4 -58.67 19.30 -4.33
CA LYS A 4 -57.66 18.26 -4.58
C LYS A 4 -56.32 18.73 -4.04
N ILE A 5 -55.81 18.04 -3.02
CA ILE A 5 -54.43 18.20 -2.53
C ILE A 5 -53.51 17.37 -3.42
N VAL A 6 -52.62 18.02 -4.14
CA VAL A 6 -51.54 17.36 -4.91
C VAL A 6 -50.32 17.25 -4.00
N LEU A 7 -50.00 16.03 -3.60
CA LEU A 7 -48.76 15.72 -2.84
C LEU A 7 -47.60 15.59 -3.85
N VAL A 8 -46.70 16.57 -3.87
CA VAL A 8 -45.46 16.52 -4.63
C VAL A 8 -44.44 15.77 -3.79
N GLY A 9 -44.19 14.51 -4.17
CA GLY A 9 -43.13 13.70 -3.55
C GLY A 9 -41.73 14.18 -4.02
N LEU A 10 -40.96 14.70 -3.09
CA LEU A 10 -39.55 15.03 -3.31
C LEU A 10 -38.76 13.73 -3.28
N ILE A 11 -38.26 13.26 -4.45
CA ILE A 11 -37.34 12.14 -4.55
C ILE A 11 -35.93 12.68 -4.25
N PHE A 12 -35.43 12.40 -3.04
CA PHE A 12 -34.00 12.58 -2.74
C PHE A 12 -33.19 11.49 -3.49
N LEU A 13 -32.58 11.86 -4.59
CA LEU A 13 -31.48 11.06 -5.15
C LEU A 13 -30.29 11.20 -4.20
N CYS A 14 -30.09 10.16 -3.35
CA CYS A 14 -28.85 9.95 -2.64
C CYS A 14 -27.79 9.55 -3.68
N GLY A 15 -27.08 10.51 -4.24
CA GLY A 15 -25.90 10.26 -5.06
C GLY A 15 -24.85 9.60 -4.16
N ALA A 16 -24.56 8.30 -4.38
CA ALA A 16 -23.38 7.68 -3.84
C ALA A 16 -22.18 8.44 -4.43
N ALA A 17 -21.57 9.31 -3.63
CA ALA A 17 -20.25 9.85 -3.94
C ALA A 17 -19.28 8.66 -3.90
N GLY A 18 -18.99 8.07 -5.06
CA GLY A 18 -17.90 7.13 -5.22
C GLY A 18 -16.63 7.86 -4.81
N THR A 19 -16.01 7.43 -3.73
CA THR A 19 -14.67 7.90 -3.36
C THR A 19 -13.75 7.51 -4.50
N ALA A 20 -13.28 8.50 -5.27
CA ALA A 20 -12.24 8.24 -6.26
C ALA A 20 -11.07 7.58 -5.54
N SER A 21 -10.64 6.42 -6.06
CA SER A 21 -9.46 5.72 -5.59
C SER A 21 -8.24 6.65 -5.65
N ALA A 22 -7.41 6.64 -4.63
CA ALA A 22 -6.19 7.47 -4.60
C ALA A 22 -5.28 7.14 -5.78
N CYS A 23 -5.12 5.84 -6.07
CA CYS A 23 -4.36 5.33 -7.21
C CYS A 23 -4.96 5.69 -8.59
N GLN A 24 -6.17 6.24 -8.64
CA GLN A 24 -6.86 6.62 -9.89
C GLN A 24 -6.94 8.14 -10.09
N ARG A 25 -6.33 8.93 -9.20
CA ARG A 25 -6.33 10.39 -9.30
C ARG A 25 -5.51 10.92 -10.46
N HIS A 26 -4.56 10.16 -10.92
CA HIS A 26 -3.73 10.49 -12.06
C HIS A 26 -4.23 9.77 -13.30
N SER A 27 -4.36 10.48 -14.41
CA SER A 27 -4.68 9.88 -15.70
C SER A 27 -3.40 9.36 -16.35
N ASN A 28 -3.46 8.13 -16.89
CA ASN A 28 -2.39 7.50 -17.65
C ASN A 28 -1.13 7.16 -16.83
N PRO A 29 -1.13 6.05 -16.08
CA PRO A 29 0.08 5.54 -15.46
C PRO A 29 1.13 5.18 -16.54
N VAL A 30 2.40 5.40 -16.21
CA VAL A 30 3.52 4.94 -17.05
C VAL A 30 3.74 3.44 -16.91
N PHE A 31 3.25 2.87 -15.81
CA PHE A 31 3.20 1.44 -15.56
C PHE A 31 2.00 1.11 -14.67
N GLU A 32 1.36 -0.01 -14.98
CA GLU A 32 0.23 -0.56 -14.21
C GLU A 32 0.26 -2.08 -14.26
N ASP A 33 0.00 -2.74 -13.12
CA ASP A 33 -0.09 -4.20 -13.05
C ASP A 33 -1.15 -4.63 -12.03
N ASN A 34 -1.96 -5.62 -12.37
CA ASN A 34 -2.90 -6.29 -11.48
C ASN A 34 -2.46 -7.72 -11.12
N PHE A 35 -1.24 -8.08 -11.48
CA PHE A 35 -0.58 -9.36 -11.21
C PHE A 35 -1.22 -10.61 -11.82
N LYS A 36 -2.32 -10.51 -12.57
CA LYS A 36 -2.93 -11.67 -13.26
C LYS A 36 -2.05 -12.18 -14.41
N ASN A 37 -1.45 -11.24 -15.14
CA ASN A 37 -0.41 -11.49 -16.13
C ASN A 37 0.79 -10.64 -15.74
N ALA A 38 1.35 -10.93 -14.56
CA ALA A 38 2.34 -10.10 -13.92
C ALA A 38 3.55 -9.81 -14.83
N ASP A 39 4.01 -8.55 -14.81
CA ASP A 39 5.23 -8.15 -15.51
C ASP A 39 6.42 -9.02 -15.05
N PRO A 40 7.25 -9.52 -15.98
CA PRO A 40 8.40 -10.37 -15.63
C PRO A 40 9.39 -9.73 -14.64
N GLY A 41 9.40 -8.40 -14.53
CA GLY A 41 10.24 -7.68 -13.58
C GLY A 41 9.95 -8.00 -12.12
N TRP A 42 8.77 -8.52 -11.78
CA TRP A 42 8.43 -9.00 -10.44
C TRP A 42 9.15 -10.28 -10.04
N GLY A 43 9.82 -10.94 -11.00
CA GLY A 43 10.49 -12.22 -10.78
C GLY A 43 9.52 -13.41 -10.78
N ARG A 44 10.00 -14.53 -10.26
CA ARG A 44 9.23 -15.78 -10.21
C ARG A 44 8.57 -15.97 -8.84
N PRO A 45 7.47 -16.73 -8.75
CA PRO A 45 6.91 -17.15 -7.48
C PRO A 45 7.94 -17.99 -6.69
N ASP A 46 7.84 -17.91 -5.36
CA ASP A 46 8.64 -18.69 -4.42
C ASP A 46 7.82 -19.00 -3.16
N ASN A 47 8.48 -19.37 -2.05
CA ASN A 47 7.83 -19.69 -0.78
C ASN A 47 7.25 -18.47 -0.03
N VAL A 48 7.56 -17.24 -0.48
CA VAL A 48 7.07 -15.98 0.13
C VAL A 48 6.05 -15.29 -0.78
N ALA A 49 6.19 -15.42 -2.10
CA ALA A 49 5.38 -14.69 -3.06
C ALA A 49 4.73 -15.64 -4.09
N ALA A 50 3.42 -15.52 -4.25
CA ALA A 50 2.63 -16.25 -5.23
C ALA A 50 1.81 -15.28 -6.09
N PHE A 51 1.84 -15.48 -7.42
CA PHE A 51 0.94 -14.79 -8.34
C PHE A 51 -0.32 -15.63 -8.53
N THR A 52 -1.49 -15.03 -8.33
CA THR A 52 -2.79 -15.67 -8.36
C THR A 52 -3.76 -14.92 -9.27
N GLU A 53 -4.92 -15.51 -9.57
CA GLU A 53 -6.01 -14.82 -10.29
C GLU A 53 -6.53 -13.57 -9.55
N GLN A 54 -6.26 -13.44 -8.25
CA GLN A 54 -6.68 -12.31 -7.44
C GLN A 54 -5.62 -11.22 -7.34
N GLY A 55 -4.35 -11.54 -7.62
CA GLY A 55 -3.22 -10.63 -7.48
C GLY A 55 -1.94 -11.31 -6.97
N LEU A 56 -1.01 -10.51 -6.48
CA LEU A 56 0.21 -10.97 -5.82
C LEU A 56 -0.06 -11.18 -4.32
N VAL A 57 0.18 -12.39 -3.85
CA VAL A 57 0.11 -12.73 -2.42
C VAL A 57 1.54 -12.77 -1.88
N LEU A 58 1.82 -11.96 -0.85
CA LEU A 58 3.02 -12.08 -0.03
C LEU A 58 2.65 -12.75 1.29
N THR A 59 3.36 -13.83 1.62
CA THR A 59 3.22 -14.59 2.88
C THR A 59 4.59 -14.67 3.57
N PRO A 60 5.01 -13.61 4.26
CA PRO A 60 6.25 -13.65 5.02
C PRO A 60 6.22 -14.74 6.10
N PRO A 61 7.35 -15.34 6.46
CA PRO A 61 7.41 -16.26 7.60
C PRO A 61 7.07 -15.52 8.90
N ALA A 62 6.70 -16.27 9.94
CA ALA A 62 6.46 -15.72 11.27
C ALA A 62 7.64 -14.84 11.73
N SER A 63 7.35 -13.64 12.23
CA SER A 63 8.32 -12.60 12.63
C SER A 63 9.34 -12.24 11.54
N GLY A 64 8.96 -12.41 10.28
CA GLY A 64 9.80 -12.13 9.12
C GLY A 64 9.16 -11.15 8.14
N SER A 65 9.91 -10.80 7.11
CA SER A 65 9.47 -9.91 6.04
C SER A 65 9.53 -10.59 4.67
N GLY A 66 8.76 -10.03 3.73
CA GLY A 66 8.72 -10.42 2.33
C GLY A 66 8.50 -9.21 1.44
N TRP A 67 9.03 -9.26 0.22
CA TRP A 67 8.95 -8.16 -0.73
C TRP A 67 8.99 -8.66 -2.16
N ARG A 68 8.55 -7.81 -3.06
CA ARG A 68 8.83 -7.85 -4.50
C ARG A 68 9.06 -6.43 -4.98
N TRP A 69 10.14 -6.22 -5.72
CA TRP A 69 10.29 -5.00 -6.51
C TRP A 69 10.25 -5.38 -7.99
N ASN A 70 9.84 -4.43 -8.83
CA ASN A 70 9.90 -4.64 -10.26
C ASN A 70 11.26 -4.21 -10.79
N ALA A 71 12.08 -5.19 -11.21
CA ALA A 71 13.45 -4.97 -11.68
C ALA A 71 13.51 -4.26 -13.06
N ASN A 72 12.40 -4.20 -13.79
CA ASN A 72 12.28 -3.50 -15.08
C ASN A 72 11.97 -2.01 -14.89
N LEU A 73 11.64 -1.58 -13.66
CA LEU A 73 11.28 -0.19 -13.37
C LEU A 73 12.37 0.49 -12.56
N THR A 74 12.58 1.78 -12.90
CA THR A 74 13.41 2.69 -12.11
C THR A 74 12.67 3.99 -11.93
N MET A 75 12.48 4.41 -10.68
CA MET A 75 11.76 5.61 -10.31
C MET A 75 12.72 6.58 -9.61
N ALA A 76 13.13 7.65 -10.31
CA ALA A 76 13.91 8.73 -9.70
C ALA A 76 12.98 9.72 -8.97
N GLN A 77 11.83 9.99 -9.58
CA GLN A 77 10.71 10.72 -9.02
C GLN A 77 9.43 10.19 -9.66
N GLY A 78 8.32 10.28 -8.97
CA GLY A 78 7.04 9.76 -9.43
C GLY A 78 6.12 9.43 -8.28
N ASP A 79 4.98 8.88 -8.61
CA ASP A 79 3.92 8.49 -7.69
C ASP A 79 3.75 6.96 -7.81
N TRP A 80 4.16 6.25 -6.76
CA TRP A 80 4.00 4.80 -6.65
C TRP A 80 2.83 4.47 -5.76
N CYS A 81 1.78 3.92 -6.35
CA CYS A 81 0.54 3.59 -5.68
C CYS A 81 0.27 2.09 -5.72
N VAL A 82 -0.15 1.52 -4.59
CA VAL A 82 -0.53 0.11 -4.48
C VAL A 82 -1.88 -0.05 -3.78
N GLN A 83 -2.66 -1.03 -4.19
CA GLN A 83 -3.84 -1.50 -3.49
C GLN A 83 -3.53 -2.82 -2.80
N VAL A 84 -3.84 -2.88 -1.51
CA VAL A 84 -3.66 -4.07 -0.68
C VAL A 84 -4.96 -4.42 0.04
N VAL A 85 -5.25 -5.71 0.11
CA VAL A 85 -6.42 -6.26 0.84
C VAL A 85 -5.93 -6.80 2.18
N ASN A 86 -6.58 -6.35 3.25
CA ASN A 86 -6.31 -6.89 4.59
C ASN A 86 -6.61 -8.39 4.64
N PRO A 87 -5.88 -9.17 5.43
CA PRO A 87 -6.21 -10.56 5.69
C PRO A 87 -7.66 -10.71 6.17
N THR A 88 -8.33 -11.77 5.74
CA THR A 88 -9.70 -12.09 6.19
C THR A 88 -9.73 -12.66 7.61
N THR A 89 -8.62 -13.25 8.06
CA THR A 89 -8.42 -13.69 9.45
C THR A 89 -7.42 -12.72 10.07
N LEU A 90 -7.90 -11.88 10.97
CA LEU A 90 -7.05 -10.95 11.69
C LEU A 90 -6.36 -11.63 12.87
N PRO A 91 -5.17 -11.17 13.28
CA PRO A 91 -4.56 -11.55 14.55
C PRO A 91 -5.48 -11.21 15.72
N ASP A 92 -5.25 -11.84 16.88
CA ASP A 92 -5.95 -11.50 18.11
C ASP A 92 -5.65 -10.03 18.47
N PRO A 93 -6.66 -9.16 18.59
CA PRO A 93 -6.46 -7.77 18.94
C PRO A 93 -5.85 -7.56 20.33
N ALA A 94 -5.88 -8.58 21.19
CA ALA A 94 -5.22 -8.55 22.50
C ALA A 94 -3.69 -8.78 22.42
N ASP A 95 -3.18 -9.23 21.29
CA ASP A 95 -1.75 -9.43 21.06
C ASP A 95 -1.17 -8.20 20.33
N GLU A 96 -0.65 -7.25 21.09
CA GLU A 96 -0.06 -6.02 20.57
C GLU A 96 1.10 -6.26 19.58
N ASN A 97 1.70 -7.45 19.62
CA ASN A 97 2.79 -7.85 18.73
C ASN A 97 2.30 -8.70 17.54
N ALA A 98 1.00 -9.03 17.46
CA ALA A 98 0.45 -9.88 16.41
C ALA A 98 0.32 -9.18 15.06
N ASN A 99 0.43 -7.86 15.02
CA ASN A 99 0.19 -7.06 13.82
C ASN A 99 1.41 -7.09 12.90
N GLY A 100 1.27 -7.80 11.80
CA GLY A 100 2.16 -7.60 10.66
C GLY A 100 1.94 -6.22 10.04
N SER A 101 2.84 -5.81 9.16
CA SER A 101 2.74 -4.59 8.38
C SER A 101 2.74 -4.87 6.88
N VAL A 102 2.18 -3.93 6.10
CA VAL A 102 2.13 -4.03 4.64
C VAL A 102 2.29 -2.65 4.03
N GLY A 103 2.92 -2.59 2.87
CA GLY A 103 3.08 -1.31 2.21
C GLY A 103 3.94 -1.35 0.96
N VAL A 104 4.58 -0.24 0.73
CA VAL A 104 5.43 -0.01 -0.44
C VAL A 104 6.90 -0.04 -0.08
N TRP A 105 7.67 -0.51 -1.04
CA TRP A 105 9.12 -0.40 -1.13
C TRP A 105 9.43 0.73 -2.11
N PHE A 106 10.29 1.65 -1.75
CA PHE A 106 10.70 2.76 -2.62
C PHE A 106 12.15 3.17 -2.36
N TRP A 107 12.73 3.90 -3.31
CA TRP A 107 14.15 4.26 -3.30
C TRP A 107 15.10 3.08 -3.03
N GLY A 108 14.69 1.89 -3.50
CA GLY A 108 15.45 0.67 -3.32
C GLY A 108 16.49 0.47 -4.40
N THR A 109 17.72 0.14 -4.01
CA THR A 109 18.81 -0.23 -4.92
C THR A 109 19.18 -1.70 -4.83
N ASP A 110 19.01 -2.26 -3.65
CA ASP A 110 19.34 -3.65 -3.32
C ASP A 110 18.67 -4.06 -2.00
N LEU A 111 18.90 -5.31 -1.58
CA LEU A 111 18.30 -5.90 -0.36
C LEU A 111 18.82 -5.31 0.97
N GLN A 112 19.74 -4.36 0.92
CA GLN A 112 20.33 -3.73 2.09
C GLN A 112 20.08 -2.21 2.13
N ASN A 113 19.53 -1.64 1.05
CA ASN A 113 19.37 -0.20 0.90
C ASN A 113 18.04 0.14 0.24
N PHE A 114 17.04 0.47 1.05
CA PHE A 114 15.69 0.86 0.60
C PHE A 114 14.92 1.57 1.71
N TYR A 115 13.77 2.11 1.36
CA TYR A 115 12.78 2.63 2.29
C TYR A 115 11.49 1.82 2.18
N THR A 116 10.76 1.75 3.28
CA THR A 116 9.38 1.24 3.33
C THR A 116 8.45 2.29 3.91
N ALA A 117 7.23 2.38 3.37
CA ALA A 117 6.12 3.10 3.96
C ALA A 117 5.00 2.08 4.16
N THR A 118 4.64 1.83 5.41
CA THR A 118 3.80 0.70 5.79
C THR A 118 2.61 1.11 6.64
N ILE A 119 1.57 0.29 6.61
CA ILE A 119 0.43 0.33 7.52
C ILE A 119 0.32 -1.00 8.26
N THR A 120 -0.31 -0.98 9.43
CA THR A 120 -0.58 -2.14 10.26
C THR A 120 -2.08 -2.38 10.42
N LEU A 121 -2.47 -3.59 10.84
CA LEU A 121 -3.87 -3.97 11.05
C LEU A 121 -4.52 -3.25 12.24
N ASP A 122 -3.74 -2.69 13.17
CA ASP A 122 -4.21 -1.83 14.27
C ASP A 122 -4.30 -0.34 13.89
N GLY A 123 -4.16 -0.02 12.60
CA GLY A 123 -4.38 1.33 12.08
C GLY A 123 -3.23 2.31 12.28
N LYS A 124 -2.00 1.82 12.40
CA LYS A 124 -0.81 2.67 12.47
C LYS A 124 -0.10 2.71 11.12
N ALA A 125 0.62 3.80 10.87
CA ALA A 125 1.50 3.96 9.72
C ALA A 125 2.90 4.32 10.18
N ALA A 126 3.92 3.86 9.43
CA ALA A 126 5.33 4.10 9.71
C ALA A 126 6.13 4.26 8.42
N VAL A 127 7.30 4.88 8.52
CA VAL A 127 8.31 4.87 7.46
C VAL A 127 9.64 4.43 8.06
N ASP A 128 10.22 3.40 7.46
CA ASP A 128 11.51 2.86 7.86
C ASP A 128 12.49 2.89 6.70
N ARG A 129 13.77 2.84 7.02
CA ARG A 129 14.85 2.73 6.06
C ARG A 129 15.76 1.58 6.43
N LEU A 130 16.02 0.70 5.49
CA LEU A 130 17.16 -0.19 5.57
C LEU A 130 18.37 0.50 4.94
N ASN A 131 19.46 0.64 5.68
CA ASN A 131 20.68 1.28 5.22
C ASN A 131 21.87 0.39 5.56
N ARG A 132 22.49 -0.22 4.56
CA ARG A 132 23.57 -1.20 4.71
C ARG A 132 23.17 -2.35 5.64
N GLY A 133 21.94 -2.84 5.51
CA GLY A 133 21.39 -3.91 6.33
C GLY A 133 20.98 -3.51 7.76
N ILE A 134 21.04 -2.22 8.12
CA ILE A 134 20.64 -1.73 9.45
C ILE A 134 19.34 -0.95 9.33
N TRP A 135 18.32 -1.38 10.05
CA TRP A 135 17.03 -0.68 10.13
C TRP A 135 17.13 0.63 10.90
N GLN A 136 16.51 1.65 10.37
CA GLN A 136 16.43 3.00 10.91
C GLN A 136 14.99 3.47 10.84
N VAL A 137 14.40 3.85 11.97
CA VAL A 137 13.08 4.47 12.02
C VAL A 137 13.18 5.88 11.46
N VAL A 138 12.45 6.17 10.39
CA VAL A 138 12.34 7.52 9.79
C VAL A 138 11.12 8.24 10.34
N VAL A 139 9.97 7.54 10.39
CA VAL A 139 8.73 8.01 11.01
C VAL A 139 8.24 6.88 11.91
N PRO A 140 8.20 7.11 13.23
CA PRO A 140 7.73 6.09 14.17
C PRO A 140 6.26 5.76 13.94
N PRO A 141 5.81 4.53 14.26
CA PRO A 141 4.42 4.13 14.12
C PRO A 141 3.46 5.08 14.84
N ALA A 142 2.48 5.61 14.12
CA ALA A 142 1.47 6.51 14.66
C ALA A 142 0.09 6.16 14.08
N SER A 143 -0.97 6.34 14.87
CA SER A 143 -2.35 6.06 14.45
C SER A 143 -2.80 7.00 13.34
N VAL A 144 -3.42 6.44 12.31
CA VAL A 144 -3.91 7.15 11.13
C VAL A 144 -5.36 6.74 10.85
N SER A 145 -6.28 7.66 10.98
CA SER A 145 -7.73 7.41 10.88
C SER A 145 -8.21 7.00 9.48
N SER A 146 -7.44 7.28 8.44
CA SER A 146 -7.77 6.86 7.08
C SER A 146 -7.51 5.38 6.80
N ILE A 147 -6.77 4.67 7.66
CA ILE A 147 -6.50 3.24 7.51
C ILE A 147 -7.77 2.45 7.81
N LYS A 148 -8.16 1.59 6.87
CA LYS A 148 -9.28 0.66 7.04
C LYS A 148 -8.74 -0.63 7.66
N THR A 149 -9.17 -0.95 8.89
CA THR A 149 -8.65 -2.08 9.67
C THR A 149 -9.50 -3.35 9.58
N ALA A 150 -10.70 -3.27 8.99
CA ALA A 150 -11.61 -4.42 8.90
C ALA A 150 -11.00 -5.56 8.05
N PRO A 151 -11.35 -6.85 8.35
CA PRO A 151 -10.99 -7.99 7.52
C PRO A 151 -11.44 -7.79 6.07
N GLY A 152 -10.58 -8.09 5.11
CA GLY A 152 -10.86 -7.94 3.69
C GLY A 152 -11.00 -6.50 3.19
N ALA A 153 -10.80 -5.50 4.04
CA ALA A 153 -10.81 -4.10 3.60
C ALA A 153 -9.65 -3.81 2.64
N VAL A 154 -9.93 -2.98 1.64
CA VAL A 154 -8.92 -2.54 0.67
C VAL A 154 -8.35 -1.21 1.13
N ASN A 155 -7.02 -1.16 1.30
CA ASN A 155 -6.26 0.07 1.51
C ASN A 155 -5.45 0.43 0.27
N GLU A 156 -5.32 1.72 0.03
CA GLU A 156 -4.45 2.29 -0.98
C GLU A 156 -3.28 2.98 -0.29
N ILE A 157 -2.08 2.61 -0.67
CA ILE A 157 -0.82 3.13 -0.12
C ILE A 157 -0.07 3.78 -1.28
N GLU A 158 0.26 5.06 -1.11
CA GLU A 158 0.86 5.87 -2.16
C GLU A 158 2.08 6.61 -1.61
N VAL A 159 3.18 6.59 -2.37
CA VAL A 159 4.37 7.37 -2.09
C VAL A 159 4.73 8.21 -3.29
N VAL A 160 4.62 9.53 -3.13
CA VAL A 160 5.01 10.51 -4.14
C VAL A 160 6.41 11.01 -3.85
N THR A 161 7.36 10.77 -4.75
CA THR A 161 8.76 11.16 -4.59
C THR A 161 9.12 12.34 -5.49
N SER A 162 9.86 13.30 -4.96
CA SER A 162 10.39 14.45 -5.71
C SER A 162 11.71 14.92 -5.11
N GLY A 163 12.79 14.81 -5.87
CA GLY A 163 14.13 15.10 -5.37
C GLY A 163 14.45 14.23 -4.15
N ASN A 164 14.81 14.85 -3.03
CA ASN A 164 15.08 14.18 -1.76
C ASN A 164 13.87 14.09 -0.82
N SER A 165 12.68 14.43 -1.29
CA SER A 165 11.45 14.41 -0.51
C SER A 165 10.54 13.27 -0.95
N ALA A 166 9.80 12.69 0.00
CA ALA A 166 8.71 11.77 -0.29
C ALA A 166 7.49 12.12 0.58
N ALA A 167 6.31 12.11 -0.03
CA ALA A 167 5.03 12.25 0.66
C ALA A 167 4.35 10.89 0.70
N PHE A 168 3.93 10.46 1.89
CA PHE A 168 3.25 9.19 2.13
C PHE A 168 1.76 9.44 2.36
N TYR A 169 0.92 8.73 1.59
CA TYR A 169 -0.54 8.81 1.68
C TYR A 169 -1.14 7.43 1.94
N VAL A 170 -2.27 7.42 2.65
CA VAL A 170 -3.11 6.23 2.82
C VAL A 170 -4.56 6.59 2.54
N ASN A 171 -5.18 5.87 1.63
CA ASN A 171 -6.56 6.11 1.19
C ASN A 171 -6.82 7.59 0.80
N GLY A 172 -5.83 8.20 0.16
CA GLY A 172 -5.88 9.58 -0.32
C GLY A 172 -5.60 10.64 0.73
N SER A 173 -5.37 10.27 1.98
CA SER A 173 -5.03 11.20 3.06
C SER A 173 -3.53 11.24 3.28
N LEU A 174 -2.95 12.44 3.32
CA LEU A 174 -1.53 12.62 3.64
C LEU A 174 -1.27 12.13 5.07
N VAL A 175 -0.33 11.19 5.20
CA VAL A 175 0.16 10.71 6.49
C VAL A 175 1.34 11.56 6.95
N THR A 176 2.33 11.73 6.08
CA THR A 176 3.55 12.48 6.42
C THR A 176 4.35 12.87 5.18
N ASN A 177 5.24 13.85 5.36
CA ASN A 177 6.32 14.15 4.42
C ASN A 177 7.65 13.82 5.08
N ILE A 178 8.54 13.24 4.32
CA ILE A 178 9.90 12.93 4.76
C ILE A 178 10.93 13.57 3.84
N THR A 179 12.10 13.86 4.38
CA THR A 179 13.31 14.15 3.63
C THR A 179 14.23 12.95 3.75
N GLY A 180 14.62 12.36 2.63
CA GLY A 180 15.40 11.13 2.60
C GLY A 180 16.66 11.25 1.76
N ARG A 181 17.20 10.09 1.40
CA ARG A 181 18.39 9.97 0.56
C ARG A 181 18.09 9.03 -0.61
N PRO A 182 17.43 9.55 -1.67
CA PRO A 182 17.18 8.75 -2.86
C PRO A 182 18.50 8.32 -3.50
N PRO A 183 18.51 7.15 -4.14
CA PRO A 183 19.68 6.73 -4.92
C PRO A 183 19.85 7.62 -6.15
N SER A 184 21.10 7.83 -6.57
CA SER A 184 21.39 8.53 -7.82
C SER A 184 20.81 7.74 -8.99
N GLY A 185 20.02 8.40 -9.84
CA GLY A 185 19.36 7.77 -10.98
C GLY A 185 18.03 7.07 -10.64
N GLY A 186 17.61 7.11 -9.39
CA GLY A 186 16.37 6.47 -8.93
C GLY A 186 16.55 5.06 -8.36
N GLY A 187 15.46 4.48 -7.89
CA GLY A 187 15.42 3.12 -7.36
C GLY A 187 14.22 2.34 -7.87
N SER A 188 14.25 1.04 -7.73
CA SER A 188 13.14 0.19 -8.13
C SER A 188 11.97 0.33 -7.16
N PRO A 189 10.73 0.54 -7.65
CA PRO A 189 9.52 0.50 -6.83
C PRO A 189 9.11 -0.94 -6.55
N GLY A 190 8.42 -1.15 -5.43
CA GLY A 190 7.98 -2.48 -5.04
C GLY A 190 6.92 -2.49 -3.96
N VAL A 191 6.60 -3.70 -3.52
CA VAL A 191 5.68 -4.01 -2.44
C VAL A 191 6.42 -4.71 -1.30
N TYR A 192 5.96 -4.50 -0.08
CA TYR A 192 6.58 -4.98 1.14
C TYR A 192 5.53 -5.48 2.13
N ALA A 193 5.84 -6.54 2.86
CA ALA A 193 4.99 -7.06 3.92
C ALA A 193 5.83 -7.65 5.05
N GLU A 194 5.28 -7.60 6.26
CA GLU A 194 5.81 -8.28 7.44
C GLU A 194 4.72 -9.11 8.10
N SER A 195 5.15 -10.17 8.73
CA SER A 195 4.32 -10.98 9.62
C SER A 195 4.69 -10.71 11.07
N GLY A 196 3.69 -10.68 11.94
CA GLY A 196 3.87 -10.77 13.37
C GLY A 196 4.34 -12.16 13.80
N PRO A 197 4.10 -12.59 15.06
CA PRO A 197 4.48 -13.91 15.57
C PRO A 197 3.88 -15.09 14.78
N LYS A 198 2.84 -14.83 14.00
CA LYS A 198 2.24 -15.79 13.06
C LYS A 198 2.39 -15.26 11.65
N SER A 199 2.65 -16.17 10.71
CA SER A 199 2.69 -15.83 9.28
C SER A 199 1.34 -15.26 8.83
N THR A 200 1.39 -14.14 8.12
CA THR A 200 0.23 -13.40 7.62
C THR A 200 0.33 -13.25 6.11
N SER A 201 -0.74 -13.58 5.39
CA SER A 201 -0.81 -13.41 3.93
C SER A 201 -1.45 -12.07 3.58
N TRP A 202 -0.77 -11.31 2.73
CA TRP A 202 -1.21 -10.02 2.23
C TRP A 202 -1.46 -10.10 0.72
N LEU A 203 -2.61 -9.64 0.25
CA LEU A 203 -2.98 -9.66 -1.16
C LEU A 203 -2.85 -8.26 -1.77
N PHE A 204 -1.95 -8.10 -2.72
CA PHE A 204 -1.83 -6.92 -3.56
C PHE A 204 -2.62 -7.12 -4.84
N THR A 205 -3.60 -6.27 -5.10
CA THR A 205 -4.53 -6.40 -6.24
C THR A 205 -4.19 -5.47 -7.39
N HIS A 206 -3.45 -4.41 -7.12
CA HIS A 206 -3.12 -3.40 -8.13
C HIS A 206 -1.89 -2.58 -7.71
N VAL A 207 -1.09 -2.21 -8.69
CA VAL A 207 0.00 -1.23 -8.57
C VAL A 207 -0.01 -0.31 -9.77
N ALA A 208 0.36 0.95 -9.57
CA ALA A 208 0.53 1.92 -10.64
C ALA A 208 1.68 2.88 -10.34
N LEU A 209 2.40 3.29 -11.39
CA LEU A 209 3.43 4.33 -11.37
C LEU A 209 3.00 5.47 -12.31
N TYR A 210 3.01 6.69 -11.80
CA TYR A 210 2.67 7.92 -12.52
C TYR A 210 3.84 8.88 -12.60
#